data_392c98bdff226ca2c34af2c68279c4d2
#
_entry.id   392c98bdff226ca2c34af2c68279c4d2
#
_cell.length_a   1.000
_cell.length_b   1.000
_cell.length_c   1.000
_cell.angle_alpha   90.00
_cell.angle_beta   90.00
_cell.angle_gamma   90.00
#
_symmetry.space_group_name_H-M   'P 1'
#
loop_
_entity.id
_entity.type
_entity.pdbx_description
1 polymer ?
#
loop_
_entity_poly.entity_id
_entity_poly.type
_entity_poly.pdbx_seq_one_letter_code
_entity_poly.pdbx_strand_id
1 'polypeptide(L)'
;MYRVLRSPHLEIRQLKSYHHNVYVVELSPEVLNEARFRRANPDYDATKPCVYVGMSGLTPEERLKKHKQGIKSNRFVERYGVRLLPELYAYANPMPYEAARDMEVELAIGLREEGYGVWQG
;
A
#
# COMPACT_ATOMS: atom_id res chain seq x y z
N MET A 1 -29.61 18.03 -9.85
CA MET A 1 -28.67 17.72 -8.80
C MET A 1 -29.21 16.78 -7.79
N TYR A 2 -28.96 15.59 -8.03
CA TYR A 2 -29.43 14.58 -7.11
C TYR A 2 -28.76 14.65 -5.75
N ARG A 3 -27.62 15.35 -5.66
CA ARG A 3 -26.91 15.49 -4.41
C ARG A 3 -27.73 16.15 -3.32
N VAL A 4 -28.64 17.06 -3.69
CA VAL A 4 -29.48 17.72 -2.71
C VAL A 4 -30.46 16.76 -2.06
N LEU A 5 -30.62 15.57 -2.63
CA LEU A 5 -31.50 14.56 -2.08
C LEU A 5 -30.82 13.69 -1.02
N ARG A 6 -29.52 13.83 -0.84
CA ARG A 6 -28.82 13.10 0.17
C ARG A 6 -29.14 13.60 1.54
N SER A 7 -29.46 12.69 2.44
CA SER A 7 -29.66 13.07 3.82
C SER A 7 -28.29 13.22 4.52
N PRO A 8 -28.19 14.13 5.50
CA PRO A 8 -26.96 14.23 6.29
C PRO A 8 -26.61 12.93 6.99
N HIS A 9 -27.62 12.17 7.38
CA HIS A 9 -27.41 10.87 8.02
C HIS A 9 -26.65 9.91 7.09
N LEU A 10 -27.04 9.87 5.84
CA LEU A 10 -26.39 8.99 4.86
C LEU A 10 -24.94 9.41 4.64
N GLU A 11 -24.68 10.71 4.55
CA GLU A 11 -23.32 11.20 4.37
C GLU A 11 -22.43 10.83 5.55
N ILE A 12 -22.94 10.94 6.75
CA ILE A 12 -22.17 10.55 7.93
C ILE A 12 -21.82 9.07 7.89
N ARG A 13 -22.75 8.23 7.45
CA ARG A 13 -22.47 6.80 7.31
C ARG A 13 -21.38 6.53 6.31
N GLN A 14 -21.39 7.23 5.17
CA GLN A 14 -20.35 7.05 4.17
C GLN A 14 -18.99 7.46 4.70
N LEU A 15 -18.91 8.58 5.41
CA LEU A 15 -17.66 9.03 5.99
C LEU A 15 -17.10 8.02 6.98
N LYS A 16 -17.99 7.40 7.78
CA LYS A 16 -17.55 6.41 8.76
C LYS A 16 -16.96 5.16 8.13
N SER A 17 -17.25 4.88 6.86
CA SER A 17 -16.69 3.73 6.17
C SER A 17 -15.34 4.02 5.52
N TYR A 18 -14.89 5.29 5.56
CA TYR A 18 -13.65 5.71 4.91
C TYR A 18 -12.51 5.73 5.94
N HIS A 19 -12.07 4.56 6.33
CA HIS A 19 -11.00 4.49 7.31
C HIS A 19 -9.96 3.40 7.00
N HIS A 20 -9.89 2.99 5.73
CA HIS A 20 -8.83 2.10 5.28
C HIS A 20 -7.86 2.88 4.39
N ASN A 21 -6.62 2.47 4.42
CA ASN A 21 -5.55 3.17 3.71
C ASN A 21 -4.71 2.17 2.94
N VAL A 22 -4.31 2.55 1.72
CA VAL A 22 -3.22 1.86 1.03
C VAL A 22 -1.93 2.55 1.40
N TYR A 23 -0.82 1.84 1.28
CA TYR A 23 0.49 2.44 1.55
C TYR A 23 1.57 1.70 0.77
N VAL A 24 2.68 2.40 0.56
CA VAL A 24 3.83 1.85 -0.12
C VAL A 24 5.05 2.10 0.76
N VAL A 25 5.81 1.03 1.01
CA VAL A 25 7.04 1.09 1.80
C VAL A 25 8.21 0.85 0.87
N GLU A 26 9.19 1.73 0.90
CA GLU A 26 10.44 1.48 0.21
C GLU A 26 11.20 0.36 0.91
N LEU A 27 11.69 -0.59 0.13
CA LEU A 27 12.49 -1.70 0.64
C LEU A 27 13.94 -1.50 0.26
N SER A 28 14.85 -1.89 1.16
CA SER A 28 16.27 -1.90 0.87
C SER A 28 16.53 -2.76 -0.36
N PRO A 29 17.47 -2.37 -1.25
CA PRO A 29 17.82 -3.18 -2.41
C PRO A 29 18.26 -4.59 -2.06
N GLU A 30 18.64 -4.84 -0.81
CA GLU A 30 19.02 -6.18 -0.36
C GLU A 30 17.86 -7.17 -0.48
N VAL A 31 16.61 -6.69 -0.59
CA VAL A 31 15.48 -7.58 -0.84
C VAL A 31 15.65 -8.37 -2.12
N LEU A 32 16.49 -7.89 -3.04
CA LEU A 32 16.79 -8.60 -4.28
C LEU A 32 17.58 -9.89 -4.05
N ASN A 33 18.11 -10.09 -2.85
CA ASN A 33 18.74 -11.38 -2.49
C ASN A 33 17.68 -12.47 -2.24
N GLU A 34 16.42 -12.08 -2.11
CA GLU A 34 15.33 -13.05 -1.89
C GLU A 34 14.84 -13.56 -3.23
N ALA A 35 14.96 -14.87 -3.44
CA ALA A 35 14.57 -15.46 -4.72
C ALA A 35 13.09 -15.26 -5.02
N ARG A 36 12.22 -15.31 -4.00
CA ARG A 36 10.78 -15.10 -4.18
C ARG A 36 10.49 -13.69 -4.70
N PHE A 37 11.21 -12.69 -4.18
CA PHE A 37 11.03 -11.33 -4.63
C PHE A 37 11.44 -11.18 -6.10
N ARG A 38 12.58 -11.76 -6.46
CA ARG A 38 13.04 -11.69 -7.86
C ARG A 38 12.06 -12.38 -8.81
N ARG A 39 11.54 -13.54 -8.41
CA ARG A 39 10.58 -14.26 -9.26
C ARG A 39 9.29 -13.49 -9.47
N ALA A 40 8.88 -12.69 -8.49
CA ALA A 40 7.68 -11.87 -8.62
C ALA A 40 7.91 -10.66 -9.52
N ASN A 41 9.16 -10.34 -9.85
CA ASN A 41 9.50 -9.11 -10.56
C ASN A 41 10.50 -9.38 -11.69
N PRO A 42 10.12 -10.20 -12.70
CA PRO A 42 11.05 -10.55 -13.77
C PRO A 42 11.47 -9.35 -14.62
N ASP A 43 10.66 -8.30 -14.64
CA ASP A 43 10.93 -7.12 -15.47
C ASP A 43 11.40 -5.92 -14.63
N TYR A 44 11.93 -6.19 -13.43
CA TYR A 44 12.43 -5.12 -12.56
C TYR A 44 13.52 -4.30 -13.26
N ASP A 45 13.34 -2.97 -13.16
CA ASP A 45 14.31 -2.01 -13.68
C ASP A 45 15.18 -1.53 -12.52
N ALA A 46 16.48 -1.80 -12.57
CA ALA A 46 17.38 -1.49 -11.45
C ALA A 46 17.50 0.00 -11.16
N THR A 47 16.97 0.87 -12.03
CA THR A 47 16.93 2.31 -11.75
C THR A 47 15.74 2.70 -10.89
N LYS A 48 14.83 1.75 -10.62
CA LYS A 48 13.62 2.00 -9.85
C LYS A 48 13.73 1.38 -8.46
N PRO A 49 12.99 1.91 -7.47
CA PRO A 49 13.01 1.33 -6.12
C PRO A 49 12.37 -0.04 -6.05
N CYS A 50 12.69 -0.76 -4.99
CA CYS A 50 11.95 -1.93 -4.55
C CYS A 50 10.95 -1.48 -3.50
N VAL A 51 9.70 -1.96 -3.56
CA VAL A 51 8.64 -1.49 -2.66
C VAL A 51 7.73 -2.64 -2.23
N TYR A 52 7.04 -2.40 -1.13
CA TYR A 52 5.95 -3.22 -0.66
C TYR A 52 4.67 -2.40 -0.73
N VAL A 53 3.61 -2.98 -1.26
CA VAL A 53 2.30 -2.33 -1.34
C VAL A 53 1.33 -3.08 -0.43
N GLY A 54 0.70 -2.36 0.48
CA GLY A 54 -0.25 -2.96 1.42
C GLY A 54 -1.45 -2.09 1.68
N MET A 55 -2.36 -2.60 2.50
CA MET A 55 -3.50 -1.83 2.98
C MET A 55 -3.74 -2.12 4.44
N SER A 56 -4.40 -1.22 5.14
CA SER A 56 -4.63 -1.36 6.58
C SER A 56 -5.77 -0.47 7.04
N GLY A 57 -6.43 -0.87 8.14
CA GLY A 57 -7.35 0.01 8.85
C GLY A 57 -6.63 1.01 9.75
N LEU A 58 -5.32 0.88 9.89
CA LEU A 58 -4.48 1.83 10.61
C LEU A 58 -3.94 2.88 9.64
N THR A 59 -3.38 3.96 10.17
CA THR A 59 -2.63 4.88 9.31
C THR A 59 -1.41 4.15 8.77
N PRO A 60 -0.88 4.58 7.60
CA PRO A 60 0.34 3.98 7.07
C PRO A 60 1.49 4.03 8.08
N GLU A 61 1.63 5.13 8.82
CA GLU A 61 2.69 5.28 9.82
C GLU A 61 2.56 4.27 10.95
N GLU A 62 1.35 4.09 11.46
CA GLU A 62 1.09 3.11 12.51
C GLU A 62 1.35 1.69 12.02
N ARG A 63 0.93 1.42 10.77
CA ARG A 63 1.10 0.09 10.21
C ARG A 63 2.57 -0.25 9.96
N LEU A 64 3.34 0.72 9.46
CA LEU A 64 4.77 0.51 9.27
C LEU A 64 5.45 0.21 10.60
N LYS A 65 5.08 0.95 11.65
CA LYS A 65 5.65 0.72 12.98
C LYS A 65 5.38 -0.71 13.44
N LYS A 66 4.15 -1.21 13.23
CA LYS A 66 3.81 -2.58 13.61
C LYS A 66 4.58 -3.61 12.80
N HIS A 67 4.77 -3.36 11.50
CA HIS A 67 5.62 -4.23 10.68
C HIS A 67 7.03 -4.32 11.26
N LYS A 68 7.60 -3.18 11.61
CA LYS A 68 8.97 -3.15 12.13
C LYS A 68 9.07 -3.80 13.52
N GLN A 69 7.97 -3.86 14.24
CA GLN A 69 7.90 -4.53 15.53
C GLN A 69 7.58 -6.02 15.41
N GLY A 70 7.35 -6.51 14.19
CA GLY A 70 7.02 -7.91 13.96
C GLY A 70 5.57 -8.26 14.28
N ILE A 71 4.67 -7.28 14.43
CA ILE A 71 3.27 -7.52 14.81
C ILE A 71 2.47 -7.73 13.53
N LYS A 72 2.05 -8.99 13.29
CA LYS A 72 1.33 -9.40 12.07
C LYS A 72 2.03 -8.83 10.84
N SER A 73 3.35 -8.89 10.86
CA SER A 73 4.18 -8.19 9.90
C SER A 73 4.32 -8.95 8.60
N ASN A 74 4.55 -8.21 7.52
CA ASN A 74 5.09 -8.79 6.31
C ASN A 74 6.59 -8.96 6.51
N ARG A 75 7.10 -10.12 6.14
CA ARG A 75 8.49 -10.48 6.36
C ARG A 75 9.46 -9.55 5.64
N PHE A 76 9.13 -9.16 4.40
CA PHE A 76 10.02 -8.28 3.66
C PHE A 76 10.03 -6.87 4.23
N VAL A 77 8.88 -6.37 4.71
CA VAL A 77 8.84 -5.05 5.33
C VAL A 77 9.59 -5.07 6.65
N GLU A 78 9.39 -6.11 7.44
CA GLU A 78 10.09 -6.22 8.72
C GLU A 78 11.60 -6.20 8.52
N ARG A 79 12.08 -6.91 7.53
CA ARG A 79 13.51 -7.09 7.31
C ARG A 79 14.14 -5.98 6.47
N TYR A 80 13.44 -5.52 5.44
CA TYR A 80 14.00 -4.61 4.46
C TYR A 80 13.31 -3.25 4.38
N GLY A 81 12.26 -3.02 5.14
CA GLY A 81 11.52 -1.77 5.09
C GLY A 81 12.36 -0.59 5.52
N VAL A 82 12.35 0.48 4.72
CA VAL A 82 13.13 1.68 4.96
C VAL A 82 12.23 2.84 5.38
N ARG A 83 11.24 3.18 4.56
CA ARG A 83 10.37 4.32 4.81
C ARG A 83 9.14 4.25 3.92
N LEU A 84 8.12 5.01 4.29
CA LEU A 84 6.94 5.19 3.46
C LEU A 84 7.25 6.09 2.28
N LEU A 85 6.53 5.89 1.18
CA LEU A 85 6.61 6.73 -0.02
C LEU A 85 5.24 7.37 -0.26
N PRO A 86 4.84 8.38 0.55
CA PRO A 86 3.48 8.93 0.49
C PRO A 86 3.11 9.52 -0.86
N GLU A 87 4.10 9.98 -1.63
CA GLU A 87 3.84 10.54 -2.95
C GLU A 87 3.17 9.55 -3.89
N LEU A 88 3.27 8.25 -3.58
CA LEU A 88 2.70 7.22 -4.44
C LEU A 88 1.28 6.83 -4.05
N TYR A 89 0.78 7.25 -2.86
CA TYR A 89 -0.51 6.72 -2.41
C TYR A 89 -1.37 7.69 -1.61
N ALA A 90 -0.79 8.77 -1.05
CA ALA A 90 -1.52 9.58 -0.07
C ALA A 90 -2.81 10.18 -0.64
N TYR A 91 -2.81 10.49 -1.93
CA TYR A 91 -3.96 11.09 -2.61
C TYR A 91 -5.21 10.20 -2.55
N ALA A 92 -5.04 8.88 -2.41
CA ALA A 92 -6.14 7.94 -2.46
C ALA A 92 -6.77 7.68 -1.09
N ASN A 93 -6.08 8.03 -0.01
CA ASN A 93 -6.51 7.70 1.36
C ASN A 93 -7.32 8.81 2.00
N PRO A 94 -8.21 8.50 2.92
CA PRO A 94 -8.70 7.16 3.26
C PRO A 94 -9.81 6.72 2.32
N MET A 95 -10.18 5.45 2.39
CA MET A 95 -11.21 4.91 1.51
C MET A 95 -11.92 3.73 2.18
N PRO A 96 -13.05 3.26 1.62
CA PRO A 96 -13.70 2.07 2.13
C PRO A 96 -12.81 0.85 1.95
N TYR A 97 -13.05 -0.18 2.76
CA TYR A 97 -12.25 -1.40 2.74
C TYR A 97 -12.10 -2.00 1.34
N GLU A 98 -13.22 -2.13 0.62
CA GLU A 98 -13.17 -2.78 -0.69
C GLU A 98 -12.41 -1.96 -1.73
N ALA A 99 -12.54 -0.64 -1.64
CA ALA A 99 -11.77 0.24 -2.51
C ALA A 99 -10.28 0.15 -2.21
N ALA A 100 -9.92 0.07 -0.93
CA ALA A 100 -8.52 -0.07 -0.54
C ALA A 100 -7.93 -1.40 -1.03
N ARG A 101 -8.73 -2.47 -0.94
CA ARG A 101 -8.30 -3.78 -1.43
C ARG A 101 -8.03 -3.75 -2.93
N ASP A 102 -8.93 -3.13 -3.68
CA ASP A 102 -8.75 -3.03 -5.13
C ASP A 102 -7.58 -2.12 -5.47
N MET A 103 -7.44 -1.01 -4.75
CA MET A 103 -6.34 -0.07 -5.00
C MET A 103 -4.98 -0.71 -4.71
N GLU A 104 -4.90 -1.56 -3.69
CA GLU A 104 -3.66 -2.27 -3.39
C GLU A 104 -3.20 -3.10 -4.60
N VAL A 105 -4.13 -3.82 -5.22
CA VAL A 105 -3.82 -4.64 -6.38
C VAL A 105 -3.42 -3.77 -7.57
N GLU A 106 -4.21 -2.73 -7.85
CA GLU A 106 -3.96 -1.88 -9.00
C GLU A 106 -2.67 -1.09 -8.88
N LEU A 107 -2.38 -0.62 -7.68
CA LEU A 107 -1.16 0.11 -7.44
C LEU A 107 0.06 -0.80 -7.62
N ALA A 108 -0.02 -2.04 -7.13
CA ALA A 108 1.06 -3.00 -7.31
C ALA A 108 1.31 -3.30 -8.79
N ILE A 109 0.23 -3.50 -9.55
CA ILE A 109 0.34 -3.75 -11.00
C ILE A 109 0.97 -2.55 -11.69
N GLY A 110 0.47 -1.34 -11.41
CA GLY A 110 0.96 -0.13 -12.06
C GLY A 110 2.43 0.13 -11.77
N LEU A 111 2.86 -0.09 -10.53
CA LEU A 111 4.27 0.11 -10.18
C LEU A 111 5.16 -0.91 -10.86
N ARG A 112 4.72 -2.17 -10.96
CA ARG A 112 5.50 -3.16 -11.72
C ARG A 112 5.62 -2.77 -13.19
N GLU A 113 4.54 -2.25 -13.77
CA GLU A 113 4.59 -1.82 -15.18
C GLU A 113 5.57 -0.67 -15.38
N GLU A 114 5.78 0.14 -14.34
CA GLU A 114 6.76 1.22 -14.39
C GLU A 114 8.18 0.76 -14.08
N GLY A 115 8.37 -0.52 -13.84
CA GLY A 115 9.71 -1.07 -13.61
C GLY A 115 10.09 -1.25 -12.15
N TYR A 116 9.22 -0.89 -11.19
CA TYR A 116 9.52 -1.10 -9.76
C TYR A 116 9.60 -2.59 -9.45
N GLY A 117 10.40 -2.92 -8.45
CA GLY A 117 10.29 -4.23 -7.82
C GLY A 117 9.20 -4.13 -6.75
N VAL A 118 8.22 -5.03 -6.81
CA VAL A 118 7.04 -4.92 -5.96
C VAL A 118 6.74 -6.24 -5.26
N TRP A 119 6.45 -6.14 -3.97
CA TRP A 119 5.81 -7.21 -3.22
C TRP A 119 4.49 -6.68 -2.68
N GLN A 120 3.41 -7.41 -2.96
CA GLN A 120 2.08 -7.03 -2.51
C GLN A 120 1.70 -7.87 -1.30
N GLY A 121 1.15 -7.22 -0.30
CA GLY A 121 0.76 -7.86 0.94
C GLY A 121 -0.55 -8.62 0.93
#